data_2313320460982f7cedd4558d734a1153
#
_entry.id   2313320460982f7cedd4558d734a1153
#
_cell.length_a   1.000
_cell.length_b   1.000
_cell.length_c   1.000
_cell.angle_alpha   90.00
_cell.angle_beta   90.00
_cell.angle_gamma   90.00
#
_symmetry.space_group_name_H-M   'P 1'
#
loop_
_entity.id
_entity.type
_entity.pdbx_description
1 polymer ?
#
loop_
_entity_poly.entity_id
_entity_poly.type
_entity_poly.pdbx_seq_one_letter_code
_entity_poly.pdbx_strand_id
1 'polypeptide(L)'
;MHGSDALHGDLGTITNEDVLIYISKSGNNSDTIDLINNLKKNKINIISITANKNSHLAKNSKFIIYTPIDKEACPNNLAPTTSSGIQLLVGDIIAISLMSLKNFDSKSFAKFHPAGSLGKRLTITVEDLVNTNKPIVKYESVFSDAVKEISTKMQGATAVLKNKKVVGIITDGDIRRAIDKSNYFFDMTAQDFMSHNFISVNPDDLASKCLNIMAEKKIGCLAVMQDDALVGVINQKDLVKLGI
;
A
#
# COMPACT_ATOMS: atom_id res chain seq x y z
N MET A 1 -22.80 -6.47 12.19
CA MET A 1 -23.97 -7.24 12.63
C MET A 1 -25.14 -6.29 12.85
N HIS A 2 -26.30 -6.55 12.30
CA HIS A 2 -27.54 -5.82 12.58
C HIS A 2 -28.18 -6.33 13.88
N GLY A 3 -28.85 -5.46 14.66
CA GLY A 3 -29.40 -5.86 15.97
C GLY A 3 -30.46 -6.97 15.90
N SER A 4 -31.30 -6.98 14.85
CA SER A 4 -32.26 -8.05 14.63
C SER A 4 -31.61 -9.37 14.24
N ASP A 5 -30.57 -9.34 13.38
CA ASP A 5 -29.87 -10.57 12.97
C ASP A 5 -29.12 -11.22 14.14
N ALA A 6 -28.62 -10.37 15.06
CA ALA A 6 -28.01 -10.83 16.30
C ALA A 6 -28.94 -11.74 17.11
N LEU A 7 -30.22 -11.38 17.25
CA LEU A 7 -31.20 -12.16 17.98
C LEU A 7 -31.61 -13.50 17.27
N HIS A 8 -31.27 -13.60 15.99
CA HIS A 8 -31.57 -14.80 15.17
C HIS A 8 -30.37 -15.72 14.91
N GLY A 9 -29.32 -15.62 15.72
CA GLY A 9 -28.21 -16.58 15.69
C GLY A 9 -26.82 -15.98 15.72
N ASP A 10 -26.62 -14.75 15.23
CA ASP A 10 -25.30 -14.12 15.14
C ASP A 10 -24.65 -13.86 16.51
N LEU A 11 -25.43 -13.85 17.60
CA LEU A 11 -24.90 -13.78 18.97
C LEU A 11 -23.93 -14.93 19.29
N GLY A 12 -24.05 -16.06 18.62
CA GLY A 12 -23.13 -17.19 18.79
C GLY A 12 -21.69 -16.90 18.35
N THR A 13 -21.45 -15.83 17.60
CA THR A 13 -20.11 -15.40 17.19
C THR A 13 -19.40 -14.53 18.23
N ILE A 14 -20.12 -14.06 19.27
CA ILE A 14 -19.61 -13.16 20.31
C ILE A 14 -19.19 -13.96 21.52
N THR A 15 -17.98 -13.71 22.01
CA THR A 15 -17.41 -14.34 23.21
C THR A 15 -17.29 -13.33 24.36
N ASN A 16 -17.02 -13.80 25.57
CA ASN A 16 -16.82 -12.95 26.74
C ASN A 16 -15.49 -12.14 26.69
N GLU A 17 -14.62 -12.45 25.74
CA GLU A 17 -13.38 -11.69 25.48
C GLU A 17 -13.63 -10.48 24.55
N ASP A 18 -14.79 -10.45 23.88
CA ASP A 18 -15.12 -9.39 22.95
C ASP A 18 -15.65 -8.14 23.66
N VAL A 19 -15.50 -7.02 22.98
CA VAL A 19 -16.12 -5.74 23.34
C VAL A 19 -17.10 -5.36 22.24
N LEU A 20 -18.36 -5.23 22.60
CA LEU A 20 -19.41 -4.85 21.65
C LEU A 20 -19.60 -3.33 21.62
N ILE A 21 -19.45 -2.71 20.46
CA ILE A 21 -19.87 -1.32 20.23
C ILE A 21 -21.29 -1.37 19.69
N TYR A 22 -22.26 -0.86 20.50
CA TYR A 22 -23.66 -0.82 20.13
C TYR A 22 -24.09 0.61 19.80
N ILE A 23 -24.58 0.79 18.57
CA ILE A 23 -24.98 2.10 18.04
C ILE A 23 -26.50 2.17 17.99
N SER A 24 -27.10 3.05 18.77
CA SER A 24 -28.53 3.32 18.73
C SER A 24 -28.85 4.72 19.24
N LYS A 25 -29.45 5.57 18.40
CA LYS A 25 -29.82 6.96 18.77
C LYS A 25 -30.68 6.99 20.02
N SER A 26 -31.79 6.26 20.05
CA SER A 26 -32.74 6.24 21.20
C SER A 26 -32.27 5.30 22.32
N GLY A 27 -31.65 4.16 21.97
CA GLY A 27 -31.23 3.11 22.88
C GLY A 27 -32.37 2.41 23.63
N ASN A 28 -33.61 2.51 23.15
CA ASN A 28 -34.82 2.01 23.82
C ASN A 28 -35.77 1.20 22.93
N ASN A 29 -35.37 0.84 21.69
CA ASN A 29 -36.19 -0.01 20.83
C ASN A 29 -36.31 -1.41 21.46
N SER A 30 -37.41 -2.13 21.19
CA SER A 30 -37.64 -3.50 21.67
C SER A 30 -36.45 -4.42 21.41
N ASP A 31 -36.00 -4.48 20.16
CA ASP A 31 -34.86 -5.33 19.75
C ASP A 31 -33.57 -4.96 20.50
N THR A 32 -33.36 -3.64 20.74
CA THR A 32 -32.22 -3.16 21.53
C THR A 32 -32.28 -3.67 22.96
N ILE A 33 -33.47 -3.63 23.60
CA ILE A 33 -33.66 -4.08 24.99
C ILE A 33 -33.40 -5.58 25.09
N ASP A 34 -33.98 -6.38 24.18
CA ASP A 34 -33.86 -7.83 24.20
C ASP A 34 -32.40 -8.26 23.95
N LEU A 35 -31.73 -7.64 23.00
CA LEU A 35 -30.33 -7.92 22.70
C LEU A 35 -29.43 -7.58 23.91
N ILE A 36 -29.61 -6.41 24.51
CA ILE A 36 -28.80 -6.00 25.68
C ILE A 36 -29.00 -6.93 26.85
N ASN A 37 -30.22 -7.38 27.10
CA ASN A 37 -30.53 -8.33 28.18
C ASN A 37 -29.80 -9.67 27.97
N ASN A 38 -29.71 -10.15 26.73
CA ASN A 38 -28.97 -11.36 26.39
C ASN A 38 -27.43 -11.16 26.54
N LEU A 39 -26.88 -10.05 26.02
CA LEU A 39 -25.46 -9.74 26.14
C LEU A 39 -25.01 -9.63 27.60
N LYS A 40 -25.86 -9.03 28.45
CA LYS A 40 -25.60 -8.93 29.89
C LYS A 40 -25.54 -10.27 30.59
N LYS A 41 -26.45 -11.22 30.25
CA LYS A 41 -26.41 -12.58 30.78
C LYS A 41 -25.10 -13.29 30.46
N ASN A 42 -24.54 -13.00 29.28
CA ASN A 42 -23.27 -13.56 28.80
C ASN A 42 -22.03 -12.73 29.22
N LYS A 43 -22.19 -11.72 30.09
CA LYS A 43 -21.13 -10.85 30.63
C LYS A 43 -20.30 -10.13 29.54
N ILE A 44 -20.91 -9.81 28.41
CA ILE A 44 -20.24 -9.08 27.31
C ILE A 44 -20.09 -7.63 27.70
N ASN A 45 -18.90 -7.03 27.49
CA ASN A 45 -18.67 -5.61 27.70
C ASN A 45 -19.29 -4.80 26.57
N ILE A 46 -20.16 -3.84 26.90
CA ILE A 46 -20.84 -2.99 25.93
C ILE A 46 -20.29 -1.56 26.01
N ILE A 47 -19.97 -0.98 24.87
CA ILE A 47 -19.74 0.45 24.67
C ILE A 47 -20.92 0.94 23.85
N SER A 48 -21.67 1.92 24.34
CA SER A 48 -22.79 2.49 23.60
C SER A 48 -22.43 3.81 22.91
N ILE A 49 -22.94 3.97 21.68
CA ILE A 49 -22.97 5.25 20.98
C ILE A 49 -24.45 5.65 20.89
N THR A 50 -24.87 6.67 21.65
CA THR A 50 -26.28 7.01 21.79
C THR A 50 -26.49 8.50 22.05
N ALA A 51 -27.66 9.04 21.60
CA ALA A 51 -28.09 10.36 21.90
C ALA A 51 -28.89 10.45 23.23
N ASN A 52 -29.13 9.33 23.92
CA ASN A 52 -29.91 9.28 25.15
C ASN A 52 -29.15 8.61 26.30
N LYS A 53 -28.57 9.41 27.20
CA LYS A 53 -27.85 8.92 28.39
C LYS A 53 -28.70 8.10 29.35
N ASN A 54 -30.02 8.29 29.32
CA ASN A 54 -30.96 7.63 30.22
C ASN A 54 -31.61 6.38 29.62
N SER A 55 -31.19 6.00 28.38
CA SER A 55 -31.74 4.83 27.70
C SER A 55 -31.39 3.54 28.40
N HIS A 56 -32.13 2.47 28.06
CA HIS A 56 -31.81 1.10 28.50
C HIS A 56 -30.41 0.68 28.06
N LEU A 57 -30.04 1.01 26.83
CA LEU A 57 -28.69 0.78 26.28
C LEU A 57 -27.62 1.45 27.15
N ALA A 58 -27.73 2.75 27.37
CA ALA A 58 -26.74 3.52 28.13
C ALA A 58 -26.55 2.97 29.57
N LYS A 59 -27.65 2.68 30.28
CA LYS A 59 -27.63 2.15 31.64
C LYS A 59 -26.98 0.79 31.79
N ASN A 60 -26.90 0.02 30.70
CA ASN A 60 -26.31 -1.31 30.68
C ASN A 60 -24.95 -1.36 29.94
N SER A 61 -24.39 -0.22 29.59
CA SER A 61 -23.11 -0.10 28.94
C SER A 61 -21.99 0.21 29.95
N LYS A 62 -20.81 -0.35 29.73
CA LYS A 62 -19.60 -0.06 30.51
C LYS A 62 -19.07 1.35 30.23
N PHE A 63 -19.18 1.77 28.97
CA PHE A 63 -18.82 3.12 28.54
C PHE A 63 -19.91 3.68 27.60
N ILE A 64 -20.12 4.99 27.69
CA ILE A 64 -21.11 5.70 26.89
C ILE A 64 -20.40 6.78 26.08
N ILE A 65 -20.49 6.68 24.75
CA ILE A 65 -20.13 7.76 23.84
C ILE A 65 -21.42 8.52 23.55
N TYR A 66 -21.57 9.66 24.18
CA TYR A 66 -22.77 10.46 24.09
C TYR A 66 -22.73 11.36 22.86
N THR A 67 -23.70 11.19 21.97
CA THR A 67 -23.82 11.90 20.69
C THR A 67 -25.13 12.68 20.63
N PRO A 68 -25.28 13.78 21.42
CA PRO A 68 -26.52 14.54 21.43
C PRO A 68 -26.76 15.22 20.08
N ILE A 69 -28.03 15.26 19.70
CA ILE A 69 -28.51 16.09 18.57
C ILE A 69 -29.81 16.80 18.97
N ASP A 70 -29.97 18.00 18.52
CA ASP A 70 -31.21 18.75 18.76
C ASP A 70 -32.31 18.32 17.80
N LYS A 71 -31.94 18.17 16.50
CA LYS A 71 -32.87 17.76 15.45
C LYS A 71 -32.13 17.05 14.31
N GLU A 72 -32.87 16.24 13.54
CA GLU A 72 -32.40 15.71 12.29
C GLU A 72 -32.39 16.81 11.20
N ALA A 73 -31.45 16.70 10.24
CA ALA A 73 -31.43 17.61 9.10
C ALA A 73 -32.58 17.37 8.11
N CYS A 74 -33.24 16.23 8.19
CA CYS A 74 -34.47 15.92 7.48
C CYS A 74 -35.54 16.99 7.76
N PRO A 75 -36.22 17.57 6.75
CA PRO A 75 -37.23 18.62 6.92
C PRO A 75 -38.33 18.26 7.92
N ASN A 76 -38.69 16.97 8.00
CA ASN A 76 -39.70 16.46 8.90
C ASN A 76 -39.15 16.02 10.28
N ASN A 77 -37.85 16.15 10.50
CA ASN A 77 -37.15 15.64 11.71
C ASN A 77 -37.39 14.15 12.00
N LEU A 78 -37.62 13.32 10.97
CA LEU A 78 -37.96 11.91 11.07
C LEU A 78 -36.84 10.99 10.58
N ALA A 79 -36.32 11.24 9.38
CA ALA A 79 -35.29 10.41 8.81
C ALA A 79 -33.93 10.62 9.49
N PRO A 80 -33.21 9.54 9.86
CA PRO A 80 -31.90 9.65 10.47
C PRO A 80 -30.92 10.27 9.45
N THR A 81 -30.40 11.43 9.77
CA THR A 81 -29.48 12.23 8.95
C THR A 81 -28.36 12.80 9.83
N THR A 82 -28.61 13.79 10.66
CA THR A 82 -27.62 14.33 11.61
C THR A 82 -27.11 13.23 12.55
N SER A 83 -27.99 12.40 13.08
CA SER A 83 -27.61 11.29 13.95
C SER A 83 -26.70 10.29 13.26
N SER A 84 -27.01 9.91 12.03
CA SER A 84 -26.18 8.98 11.23
C SER A 84 -24.80 9.57 10.91
N GLY A 85 -24.75 10.87 10.56
CA GLY A 85 -23.48 11.55 10.28
C GLY A 85 -22.56 11.61 11.51
N ILE A 86 -23.11 11.92 12.68
CA ILE A 86 -22.34 11.95 13.93
C ILE A 86 -21.87 10.53 14.32
N GLN A 87 -22.72 9.52 14.17
CA GLN A 87 -22.35 8.13 14.48
C GLN A 87 -21.23 7.61 13.56
N LEU A 88 -21.28 7.96 12.27
CA LEU A 88 -20.21 7.65 11.32
C LEU A 88 -18.89 8.32 11.74
N LEU A 89 -18.93 9.63 12.03
CA LEU A 89 -17.76 10.38 12.47
C LEU A 89 -17.12 9.79 13.74
N VAL A 90 -17.97 9.40 14.71
CA VAL A 90 -17.48 8.76 15.95
C VAL A 90 -16.83 7.41 15.64
N GLY A 91 -17.40 6.63 14.72
CA GLY A 91 -16.81 5.38 14.25
C GLY A 91 -15.41 5.58 13.63
N ASP A 92 -15.27 6.57 12.77
CA ASP A 92 -13.98 6.94 12.17
C ASP A 92 -12.96 7.38 13.22
N ILE A 93 -13.36 8.20 14.18
CA ILE A 93 -12.49 8.64 15.29
C ILE A 93 -11.99 7.44 16.09
N ILE A 94 -12.85 6.49 16.42
CA ILE A 94 -12.47 5.27 17.14
C ILE A 94 -11.48 4.46 16.30
N ALA A 95 -11.79 4.25 15.03
CA ALA A 95 -10.94 3.48 14.12
C ALA A 95 -9.53 4.10 13.99
N ILE A 96 -9.45 5.41 13.71
CA ILE A 96 -8.18 6.13 13.57
C ILE A 96 -7.40 6.14 14.90
N SER A 97 -8.08 6.31 16.02
CA SER A 97 -7.44 6.25 17.35
C SER A 97 -6.83 4.86 17.61
N LEU A 98 -7.55 3.80 17.28
CA LEU A 98 -7.05 2.42 17.41
C LEU A 98 -5.89 2.14 16.47
N MET A 99 -5.94 2.64 15.24
CA MET A 99 -4.81 2.54 14.29
C MET A 99 -3.55 3.20 14.89
N SER A 100 -3.69 4.39 15.44
CA SER A 100 -2.59 5.11 16.09
C SER A 100 -2.04 4.35 17.30
N LEU A 101 -2.91 3.89 18.20
CA LEU A 101 -2.52 3.14 19.39
C LEU A 101 -1.84 1.80 19.09
N LYS A 102 -2.22 1.15 17.99
CA LYS A 102 -1.66 -0.13 17.55
C LYS A 102 -0.46 0.02 16.60
N ASN A 103 -0.01 1.25 16.32
CA ASN A 103 1.02 1.53 15.31
C ASN A 103 0.71 0.84 13.97
N PHE A 104 -0.56 0.89 13.55
CA PHE A 104 -1.02 0.26 12.33
C PHE A 104 -0.49 1.02 11.11
N ASP A 105 0.53 0.45 10.48
CA ASP A 105 1.24 1.03 9.34
C ASP A 105 0.75 0.47 8.00
N SER A 106 1.36 0.94 6.91
CA SER A 106 1.07 0.48 5.56
C SER A 106 1.34 -1.02 5.34
N LYS A 107 2.34 -1.59 6.03
CA LYS A 107 2.63 -3.03 5.96
C LYS A 107 1.52 -3.84 6.64
N SER A 108 1.01 -3.35 7.76
CA SER A 108 -0.14 -3.93 8.46
C SER A 108 -1.39 -3.88 7.59
N PHE A 109 -1.63 -2.75 6.90
CA PHE A 109 -2.74 -2.61 5.95
C PHE A 109 -2.64 -3.61 4.80
N ALA A 110 -1.47 -3.78 4.21
CA ALA A 110 -1.23 -4.68 3.09
C ALA A 110 -1.52 -6.15 3.42
N LYS A 111 -1.30 -6.59 4.67
CA LYS A 111 -1.65 -7.95 5.12
C LYS A 111 -3.13 -8.26 4.98
N PHE A 112 -4.00 -7.28 5.18
CA PHE A 112 -5.46 -7.44 5.10
C PHE A 112 -6.02 -7.09 3.72
N HIS A 113 -5.24 -6.36 2.90
CA HIS A 113 -5.63 -5.93 1.56
C HIS A 113 -4.56 -6.27 0.52
N PRO A 114 -4.21 -7.57 0.33
CA PRO A 114 -3.11 -7.96 -0.56
C PRO A 114 -3.47 -7.80 -2.04
N ALA A 115 -4.77 -7.75 -2.36
CA ALA A 115 -5.26 -7.61 -3.72
C ALA A 115 -5.48 -6.14 -4.12
N GLY A 116 -5.48 -5.88 -5.43
CA GLY A 116 -5.69 -4.54 -5.97
C GLY A 116 -4.41 -3.70 -6.07
N SER A 117 -4.51 -2.54 -6.72
CA SER A 117 -3.36 -1.66 -6.99
C SER A 117 -2.67 -1.16 -5.70
N LEU A 118 -3.44 -0.85 -4.67
CA LEU A 118 -2.89 -0.37 -3.39
C LEU A 118 -2.11 -1.47 -2.68
N GLY A 119 -2.63 -2.70 -2.61
CA GLY A 119 -1.93 -3.84 -2.02
C GLY A 119 -0.62 -4.13 -2.74
N LYS A 120 -0.65 -4.20 -4.06
CA LYS A 120 0.55 -4.41 -4.89
C LYS A 120 1.62 -3.34 -4.65
N ARG A 121 1.23 -2.07 -4.58
CA ARG A 121 2.14 -0.94 -4.29
C ARG A 121 2.85 -1.05 -2.95
N LEU A 122 2.23 -1.70 -1.99
CA LEU A 122 2.73 -1.83 -0.61
C LEU A 122 3.47 -3.14 -0.34
N THR A 123 3.39 -4.13 -1.24
CA THR A 123 3.93 -5.47 -1.01
C THR A 123 4.95 -5.92 -2.02
N ILE A 124 4.81 -5.56 -3.31
CA ILE A 124 5.73 -6.02 -4.35
C ILE A 124 7.08 -5.35 -4.19
N THR A 125 8.12 -6.18 -4.07
CA THR A 125 9.52 -5.75 -4.00
C THR A 125 10.18 -5.77 -5.39
N VAL A 126 11.35 -5.18 -5.50
CA VAL A 126 12.17 -5.24 -6.70
C VAL A 126 12.61 -6.67 -6.99
N GLU A 127 12.88 -7.48 -5.97
CA GLU A 127 13.26 -8.90 -6.10
C GLU A 127 12.19 -9.72 -6.80
N ASP A 128 10.92 -9.45 -6.55
CA ASP A 128 9.80 -10.14 -7.20
C ASP A 128 9.72 -9.90 -8.71
N LEU A 129 10.42 -8.88 -9.23
CA LEU A 129 10.31 -8.39 -10.60
C LEU A 129 11.59 -8.43 -11.38
N VAL A 130 12.73 -8.37 -10.70
CA VAL A 130 14.02 -8.27 -11.36
C VAL A 130 14.30 -9.50 -12.22
N ASN A 131 14.64 -9.28 -13.47
CA ASN A 131 15.06 -10.38 -14.34
C ASN A 131 16.49 -10.80 -13.97
N THR A 132 16.64 -12.07 -13.60
CA THR A 132 17.93 -12.65 -13.22
C THR A 132 18.89 -12.83 -14.42
N ASN A 133 18.41 -12.66 -15.66
CA ASN A 133 19.23 -12.66 -16.85
C ASN A 133 19.94 -11.31 -17.02
N LYS A 134 20.96 -11.08 -16.21
CA LYS A 134 21.66 -9.80 -16.05
C LYS A 134 22.22 -9.27 -17.38
N PRO A 135 21.86 -8.06 -17.83
CA PRO A 135 22.50 -7.44 -18.97
C PRO A 135 23.87 -6.87 -18.57
N ILE A 136 24.94 -7.44 -19.08
CA ILE A 136 26.31 -7.12 -18.67
C ILE A 136 27.24 -7.05 -19.87
N VAL A 137 28.04 -5.98 -19.94
CA VAL A 137 29.19 -5.89 -20.84
C VAL A 137 30.45 -5.57 -20.05
N LYS A 138 31.62 -5.87 -20.64
CA LYS A 138 32.91 -5.52 -20.06
C LYS A 138 33.22 -4.04 -20.34
N TYR A 139 34.07 -3.46 -19.53
CA TYR A 139 34.53 -2.07 -19.64
C TYR A 139 35.14 -1.77 -21.01
N GLU A 140 35.83 -2.75 -21.59
CA GLU A 140 36.51 -2.69 -22.91
C GLU A 140 35.64 -3.23 -24.07
N SER A 141 34.39 -3.63 -23.82
CA SER A 141 33.48 -4.11 -24.85
C SER A 141 33.22 -3.04 -25.89
N VAL A 142 33.20 -3.40 -27.16
CA VAL A 142 32.94 -2.47 -28.27
C VAL A 142 31.49 -2.08 -28.32
N PHE A 143 31.18 -0.96 -28.96
CA PHE A 143 29.84 -0.37 -29.06
C PHE A 143 28.77 -1.39 -29.49
N SER A 144 29.07 -2.20 -30.50
CA SER A 144 28.16 -3.23 -31.02
C SER A 144 27.78 -4.28 -29.99
N ASP A 145 28.67 -4.62 -29.06
CA ASP A 145 28.37 -5.60 -27.99
C ASP A 145 27.37 -5.04 -27.02
N ALA A 146 27.47 -3.74 -26.65
CA ALA A 146 26.52 -3.09 -25.77
C ALA A 146 25.12 -3.01 -26.42
N VAL A 147 25.05 -2.65 -27.71
CA VAL A 147 23.78 -2.62 -28.46
C VAL A 147 23.18 -4.00 -28.53
N LYS A 148 23.96 -5.03 -28.83
CA LYS A 148 23.51 -6.42 -28.90
C LYS A 148 22.97 -6.90 -27.55
N GLU A 149 23.69 -6.61 -26.47
CA GLU A 149 23.30 -7.04 -25.12
C GLU A 149 21.96 -6.40 -24.72
N ILE A 150 21.78 -5.07 -24.89
CA ILE A 150 20.54 -4.36 -24.60
C ILE A 150 19.38 -4.91 -25.43
N SER A 151 19.61 -5.13 -26.75
CA SER A 151 18.60 -5.63 -27.67
C SER A 151 18.19 -7.06 -27.35
N THR A 152 19.14 -7.93 -27.00
CA THR A 152 18.88 -9.34 -26.69
C THR A 152 18.16 -9.49 -25.35
N LYS A 153 18.57 -8.73 -24.34
CA LYS A 153 18.00 -8.81 -22.99
C LYS A 153 16.69 -8.00 -22.84
N MET A 154 16.42 -7.07 -23.77
CA MET A 154 15.18 -6.25 -23.80
C MET A 154 14.89 -5.47 -22.52
N GLN A 155 15.92 -5.11 -21.75
CA GLN A 155 15.78 -4.40 -20.48
C GLN A 155 16.05 -2.88 -20.57
N GLY A 156 16.39 -2.40 -21.78
CA GLY A 156 16.64 -0.97 -22.04
C GLY A 156 17.95 -0.43 -21.48
N ALA A 157 18.76 -1.28 -20.86
CA ALA A 157 20.06 -0.91 -20.32
C ALA A 157 20.97 -2.15 -20.16
N THR A 158 22.27 -1.92 -20.07
CA THR A 158 23.28 -2.91 -19.68
C THR A 158 24.26 -2.31 -18.66
N ALA A 159 24.68 -3.11 -17.70
CA ALA A 159 25.69 -2.71 -16.73
C ALA A 159 27.09 -2.94 -17.31
N VAL A 160 28.01 -2.02 -17.02
CA VAL A 160 29.42 -2.11 -17.43
C VAL A 160 30.24 -2.60 -16.24
N LEU A 161 30.95 -3.71 -16.44
CA LEU A 161 31.81 -4.30 -15.42
C LEU A 161 33.29 -4.05 -15.70
N LYS A 162 34.01 -3.65 -14.67
CA LYS A 162 35.48 -3.64 -14.60
C LYS A 162 35.92 -4.39 -13.35
N ASN A 163 36.78 -5.39 -13.51
CA ASN A 163 37.26 -6.20 -12.38
C ASN A 163 36.12 -6.78 -11.51
N LYS A 164 35.06 -7.27 -12.15
CA LYS A 164 33.84 -7.81 -11.51
C LYS A 164 32.98 -6.79 -10.75
N LYS A 165 33.33 -5.50 -10.77
CA LYS A 165 32.54 -4.42 -10.17
C LYS A 165 31.77 -3.67 -11.23
N VAL A 166 30.57 -3.22 -10.91
CA VAL A 166 29.79 -2.32 -11.76
C VAL A 166 30.39 -0.93 -11.68
N VAL A 167 30.85 -0.40 -12.82
CA VAL A 167 31.48 0.91 -12.93
C VAL A 167 30.64 1.93 -13.70
N GLY A 168 29.58 1.47 -14.33
CA GLY A 168 28.66 2.34 -15.08
C GLY A 168 27.49 1.54 -15.64
N ILE A 169 26.59 2.25 -16.30
CA ILE A 169 25.44 1.70 -17.02
C ILE A 169 25.37 2.34 -18.41
N ILE A 170 24.94 1.57 -19.39
CA ILE A 170 24.64 2.06 -20.74
C ILE A 170 23.16 1.85 -20.99
N THR A 171 22.47 2.90 -21.38
CA THR A 171 21.05 2.90 -21.74
C THR A 171 20.86 3.17 -23.23
N ASP A 172 19.64 2.98 -23.75
CA ASP A 172 19.28 3.41 -25.11
C ASP A 172 19.58 4.92 -25.35
N GLY A 173 19.45 5.73 -24.29
CA GLY A 173 19.79 7.15 -24.34
C GLY A 173 21.29 7.40 -24.53
N ASP A 174 22.13 6.59 -23.88
CA ASP A 174 23.60 6.70 -24.03
C ASP A 174 24.04 6.30 -25.43
N ILE A 175 23.45 5.24 -25.97
CA ILE A 175 23.69 4.80 -27.36
C ILE A 175 23.36 5.91 -28.35
N ARG A 176 22.18 6.54 -28.25
CA ARG A 176 21.78 7.66 -29.13
C ARG A 176 22.74 8.82 -29.02
N ARG A 177 23.14 9.20 -27.80
CA ARG A 177 24.12 10.28 -27.58
C ARG A 177 25.50 9.97 -28.15
N ALA A 178 25.93 8.72 -28.10
CA ALA A 178 27.19 8.30 -28.72
C ALA A 178 27.16 8.45 -30.24
N ILE A 179 26.05 8.02 -30.87
CA ILE A 179 25.84 8.17 -32.32
C ILE A 179 25.83 9.67 -32.72
N ASP A 180 25.14 10.52 -31.95
CA ASP A 180 25.04 11.95 -32.27
C ASP A 180 26.38 12.69 -32.10
N LYS A 181 27.26 12.23 -31.20
CA LYS A 181 28.51 12.91 -30.87
C LYS A 181 29.67 12.61 -31.83
N SER A 182 29.67 11.47 -32.48
CA SER A 182 30.83 11.04 -33.28
C SER A 182 30.41 10.18 -34.47
N ASN A 183 30.97 10.49 -35.63
CA ASN A 183 30.85 9.61 -36.80
C ASN A 183 31.62 8.28 -36.65
N TYR A 184 32.49 8.20 -35.63
CA TYR A 184 33.31 7.00 -35.34
C TYR A 184 32.79 6.24 -34.10
N PHE A 185 31.49 6.31 -33.85
CA PHE A 185 30.89 5.66 -32.69
C PHE A 185 31.09 4.13 -32.66
N PHE A 186 31.30 3.49 -33.82
CA PHE A 186 31.58 2.06 -33.89
C PHE A 186 32.92 1.67 -33.25
N ASP A 187 33.90 2.57 -33.23
CA ASP A 187 35.20 2.38 -32.60
C ASP A 187 35.21 2.62 -31.10
N MET A 188 34.11 3.15 -30.55
CA MET A 188 33.98 3.39 -29.12
C MET A 188 33.87 2.08 -28.33
N THR A 189 34.41 2.10 -27.13
CA THR A 189 34.22 1.04 -26.14
C THR A 189 33.24 1.47 -25.05
N ALA A 190 32.74 0.54 -24.25
CA ALA A 190 31.74 0.81 -23.22
C ALA A 190 32.14 1.97 -22.28
N GLN A 191 33.42 2.08 -21.94
CA GLN A 191 33.96 3.17 -21.10
C GLN A 191 33.77 4.57 -21.69
N ASP A 192 33.70 4.71 -23.02
CA ASP A 192 33.70 6.00 -23.71
C ASP A 192 32.30 6.66 -23.69
N PHE A 193 31.24 5.86 -23.48
CA PHE A 193 29.85 6.34 -23.54
C PHE A 193 28.95 5.88 -22.41
N MET A 194 29.48 5.11 -21.44
CA MET A 194 28.67 4.74 -20.26
C MET A 194 28.41 5.92 -19.35
N SER A 195 27.31 5.86 -18.63
CA SER A 195 27.01 6.75 -17.53
C SER A 195 27.64 6.22 -16.23
N HIS A 196 28.57 6.96 -15.63
CA HIS A 196 29.25 6.60 -14.38
C HIS A 196 28.33 6.78 -13.17
N ASN A 197 27.52 7.85 -13.17
CA ASN A 197 26.61 8.19 -12.07
C ASN A 197 25.24 7.55 -12.31
N PHE A 198 25.17 6.25 -12.20
CA PHE A 198 23.90 5.53 -12.31
C PHE A 198 23.17 5.46 -10.98
N ILE A 199 21.84 5.36 -11.04
CA ILE A 199 21.00 5.21 -9.87
C ILE A 199 20.70 3.74 -9.69
N SER A 200 20.83 3.26 -8.47
CA SER A 200 20.53 1.87 -8.10
C SER A 200 19.51 1.78 -6.99
N VAL A 201 18.89 0.63 -6.89
CA VAL A 201 17.95 0.24 -5.85
C VAL A 201 18.33 -1.14 -5.30
N ASN A 202 17.87 -1.45 -4.10
CA ASN A 202 18.09 -2.77 -3.50
C ASN A 202 16.95 -3.74 -3.88
N PRO A 203 17.19 -5.05 -3.85
CA PRO A 203 16.15 -6.06 -4.06
C PRO A 203 14.94 -5.91 -3.12
N ASP A 204 15.18 -5.54 -1.87
CA ASP A 204 14.14 -5.35 -0.84
C ASP A 204 13.36 -4.03 -0.98
N ASP A 205 13.76 -3.13 -1.87
CA ASP A 205 13.01 -1.88 -2.10
C ASP A 205 11.64 -2.19 -2.72
N LEU A 206 10.61 -1.40 -2.37
CA LEU A 206 9.31 -1.54 -3.00
C LEU A 206 9.36 -1.12 -4.48
N ALA A 207 8.70 -1.89 -5.33
CA ALA A 207 8.59 -1.60 -6.75
C ALA A 207 7.96 -0.21 -7.03
N SER A 208 7.01 0.20 -6.20
CA SER A 208 6.40 1.54 -6.28
C SER A 208 7.40 2.68 -6.05
N LYS A 209 8.43 2.48 -5.23
CA LYS A 209 9.52 3.44 -5.03
C LYS A 209 10.33 3.65 -6.32
N CYS A 210 10.55 2.58 -7.08
CA CYS A 210 11.27 2.64 -8.33
C CYS A 210 10.59 3.55 -9.36
N LEU A 211 9.26 3.48 -9.48
CA LEU A 211 8.51 4.38 -10.36
C LEU A 211 8.68 5.85 -9.98
N ASN A 212 8.65 6.16 -8.70
CA ASN A 212 8.84 7.54 -8.23
C ASN A 212 10.26 8.04 -8.57
N ILE A 213 11.29 7.21 -8.36
CA ILE A 213 12.67 7.54 -8.71
C ILE A 213 12.80 7.75 -10.23
N MET A 214 12.24 6.84 -11.04
CA MET A 214 12.28 6.94 -12.50
C MET A 214 11.60 8.23 -13.00
N ALA A 215 10.44 8.58 -12.43
CA ALA A 215 9.72 9.80 -12.78
C ALA A 215 10.49 11.08 -12.38
N GLU A 216 11.00 11.13 -11.15
CA GLU A 216 11.75 12.28 -10.63
C GLU A 216 13.05 12.51 -11.43
N LYS A 217 13.79 11.44 -11.68
CA LYS A 217 15.08 11.48 -12.38
C LYS A 217 14.96 11.45 -13.90
N LYS A 218 13.75 11.26 -14.43
CA LYS A 218 13.46 11.14 -15.88
C LYS A 218 14.28 10.04 -16.55
N ILE A 219 14.35 8.87 -15.91
CA ILE A 219 15.05 7.69 -16.40
C ILE A 219 14.09 6.52 -16.57
N GLY A 220 14.37 5.63 -17.53
CA GLY A 220 13.49 4.50 -17.87
C GLY A 220 13.86 3.18 -17.18
N CYS A 221 15.02 3.11 -16.53
CA CYS A 221 15.50 1.90 -15.87
C CYS A 221 16.40 2.22 -14.68
N LEU A 222 16.55 1.25 -13.78
CA LEU A 222 17.40 1.32 -12.58
C LEU A 222 18.24 0.04 -12.49
N ALA A 223 19.48 0.18 -12.05
CA ALA A 223 20.29 -0.98 -11.67
C ALA A 223 19.77 -1.53 -10.34
N VAL A 224 19.65 -2.83 -10.22
CA VAL A 224 19.34 -3.51 -8.96
C VAL A 224 20.65 -4.06 -8.42
N MET A 225 21.06 -3.56 -7.26
CA MET A 225 22.33 -3.89 -6.64
C MET A 225 22.07 -4.53 -5.27
N GLN A 226 22.85 -5.55 -4.97
CA GLN A 226 22.95 -6.11 -3.62
C GLN A 226 24.41 -6.08 -3.21
N ASP A 227 24.73 -5.36 -2.16
CA ASP A 227 26.10 -4.99 -1.83
C ASP A 227 26.77 -4.32 -3.05
N ASP A 228 27.90 -4.79 -3.52
CA ASP A 228 28.56 -4.26 -4.73
C ASP A 228 28.23 -5.08 -6.00
N ALA A 229 27.33 -6.06 -5.91
CA ALA A 229 27.03 -6.95 -7.01
C ALA A 229 25.74 -6.57 -7.74
N LEU A 230 25.77 -6.63 -9.07
CA LEU A 230 24.57 -6.49 -9.89
C LEU A 230 23.64 -7.70 -9.69
N VAL A 231 22.41 -7.45 -9.29
CA VAL A 231 21.34 -8.45 -9.30
C VAL A 231 20.63 -8.47 -10.65
N GLY A 232 20.36 -7.31 -11.22
CA GLY A 232 19.73 -7.16 -12.53
C GLY A 232 19.43 -5.70 -12.86
N VAL A 233 18.52 -5.50 -13.79
CA VAL A 233 17.98 -4.19 -14.15
C VAL A 233 16.47 -4.27 -14.08
N ILE A 234 15.83 -3.22 -13.60
CA ILE A 234 14.38 -3.05 -13.62
C ILE A 234 14.02 -1.88 -14.51
N ASN A 235 13.00 -2.02 -15.34
CA ASN A 235 12.56 -0.98 -16.25
C ASN A 235 11.11 -0.55 -15.97
N GLN A 236 10.74 0.63 -16.44
CA GLN A 236 9.42 1.20 -16.22
C GLN A 236 8.29 0.32 -16.80
N LYS A 237 8.52 -0.37 -17.92
CA LYS A 237 7.49 -1.20 -18.57
C LYS A 237 7.09 -2.39 -17.69
N ASP A 238 8.05 -2.98 -16.98
CA ASP A 238 7.80 -4.12 -16.10
C ASP A 238 6.96 -3.69 -14.89
N LEU A 239 7.21 -2.49 -14.36
CA LEU A 239 6.43 -1.91 -13.26
C LEU A 239 4.99 -1.58 -13.67
N VAL A 240 4.82 -0.95 -14.83
CA VAL A 240 3.48 -0.58 -15.34
C VAL A 240 2.60 -1.79 -15.64
N LYS A 241 3.17 -2.90 -16.15
CA LYS A 241 2.42 -4.15 -16.41
C LYS A 241 1.76 -4.73 -15.15
N LEU A 242 2.27 -4.41 -13.98
CA LEU A 242 1.71 -4.89 -12.70
C LEU A 242 0.56 -4.05 -12.19
N GLY A 243 0.25 -2.93 -12.84
CA GLY A 243 -0.77 -2.00 -12.39
C GLY A 243 -0.36 -1.26 -11.11
N ILE A 244 0.94 -0.99 -10.97
CA ILE A 244 1.52 -0.22 -9.86
C ILE A 244 1.53 1.26 -10.23
#